data_c1aa3f1687d3de921fd82dd29b1834f7
#
_entry.id   c1aa3f1687d3de921fd82dd29b1834f7
#
_cell.length_a   1.000
_cell.length_b   1.000
_cell.length_c   1.000
_cell.angle_alpha   90.00
_cell.angle_beta   90.00
_cell.angle_gamma   90.00
#
_symmetry.space_group_name_H-M   'P 1'
#
loop_
_entity.id
_entity.type
_entity.pdbx_description
1 polymer ?
#
loop_
_entity_poly.entity_id
_entity_poly.type
_entity_poly.pdbx_seq_one_letter_code
_entity_poly.pdbx_strand_id
1 'polypeptide(L)'
;MKPIIAEPDKLATDAEPHTPSARWALAGLSLSMLLSSLGTSIANVGLPTLAQVFNASFQSVQWVVLAYLLTITTLIVSVGRLGDLTGRRRLLLVGIALFTLASALCGCAPTLGLLIGARALQGIGAAIMMALTLAFVGETVTKARTGRAMGLLGSMSAIGTALGPSLGGFLIAGPGWRALFLICVPLGLLTLVLSHRHLPEDLQRPQRECSGFDPLGTLLLALTLAAYALAMTLGRGHFGLLNISLLAAATFGLGLFVLTESKVSSPLIRLTMFRDLQLSGSLFMSALVSTVMMATLVVGPFYLVQGLGLDAASVGLALSAGPCVSALSGVPAGRLADRFGAQRMSVVGLLAMSLGCLVLSLLPQTLGLGGYIGPLVLVTFGYALFQASNNSAVMSEVGMQQRGIVSGLLNLARNLGLITGASVLGAVFVFASKAADITSTAPEAVASGLRTTFATALALVVVALVIALAVKKR
;
A
#
# COMPACT_ATOMS: atom_id res chain seq x y z
N MET A 1 -65.89 -23.60 16.46
CA MET A 1 -64.74 -23.42 17.37
C MET A 1 -63.61 -24.31 16.90
N LYS A 2 -62.60 -23.74 16.26
CA LYS A 2 -61.33 -24.40 15.92
C LYS A 2 -60.26 -23.90 16.91
N PRO A 3 -59.43 -24.75 17.48
CA PRO A 3 -58.39 -24.30 18.38
C PRO A 3 -57.25 -23.65 17.61
N ILE A 4 -56.81 -22.47 18.09
CA ILE A 4 -55.64 -21.76 17.65
C ILE A 4 -54.45 -22.50 18.27
N ILE A 5 -53.64 -23.17 17.44
CA ILE A 5 -52.36 -23.73 17.84
C ILE A 5 -51.35 -22.56 17.75
N ALA A 6 -50.87 -22.13 18.91
CA ALA A 6 -49.77 -21.19 19.01
C ALA A 6 -48.48 -21.86 18.50
N GLU A 7 -47.87 -21.29 17.47
CA GLU A 7 -46.52 -21.66 17.05
C GLU A 7 -45.52 -21.25 18.14
N PRO A 8 -44.59 -22.12 18.54
CA PRO A 8 -43.53 -21.73 19.47
C PRO A 8 -42.54 -20.81 18.79
N ASP A 9 -42.40 -19.68 19.39
CA ASP A 9 -41.43 -18.63 19.13
C ASP A 9 -40.01 -19.23 18.95
N LYS A 10 -39.53 -19.34 17.72
CA LYS A 10 -38.16 -19.70 17.41
C LYS A 10 -37.28 -18.49 17.62
N LEU A 11 -36.99 -18.16 18.87
CA LEU A 11 -35.77 -17.48 19.26
C LEU A 11 -34.59 -18.45 18.99
N ALA A 12 -34.26 -18.63 17.71
CA ALA A 12 -33.03 -19.27 17.31
C ALA A 12 -31.89 -18.27 17.57
N THR A 13 -31.23 -18.47 18.67
CA THR A 13 -29.88 -17.98 18.93
C THR A 13 -28.97 -18.41 17.77
N ASP A 14 -28.74 -17.51 16.82
CA ASP A 14 -27.75 -17.66 15.75
C ASP A 14 -26.31 -17.62 16.32
N ALA A 15 -26.01 -18.55 17.19
CA ALA A 15 -24.66 -18.96 17.55
C ALA A 15 -24.26 -20.15 16.67
N GLU A 16 -24.12 -19.91 15.35
CA GLU A 16 -23.45 -20.91 14.53
C GLU A 16 -21.99 -21.04 14.97
N PRO A 17 -21.52 -22.26 15.24
CA PRO A 17 -20.14 -22.50 15.66
C PRO A 17 -19.21 -22.05 14.54
N HIS A 18 -18.21 -21.24 14.89
CA HIS A 18 -17.07 -20.98 14.02
C HIS A 18 -16.48 -22.33 13.60
N THR A 19 -16.76 -22.77 12.38
CA THR A 19 -16.08 -23.97 11.88
C THR A 19 -14.57 -23.72 11.96
N PRO A 20 -13.80 -24.62 12.50
CA PRO A 20 -12.33 -24.48 12.61
C PRO A 20 -11.71 -24.11 11.25
N SER A 21 -12.30 -24.53 10.15
CA SER A 21 -11.94 -24.24 8.78
C SER A 21 -11.95 -22.72 8.46
N ALA A 22 -12.98 -21.97 8.86
CA ALA A 22 -13.09 -20.53 8.57
C ALA A 22 -12.04 -19.70 9.30
N ARG A 23 -11.65 -20.08 10.52
CA ARG A 23 -10.58 -19.39 11.26
C ARG A 23 -9.23 -19.58 10.60
N TRP A 24 -8.91 -20.78 10.17
CA TRP A 24 -7.65 -21.08 9.50
C TRP A 24 -7.58 -20.49 8.09
N ALA A 25 -8.71 -20.47 7.37
CA ALA A 25 -8.79 -19.75 6.11
C ALA A 25 -8.52 -18.25 6.29
N LEU A 26 -9.15 -17.63 7.29
CA LEU A 26 -8.90 -16.22 7.61
C LEU A 26 -7.45 -15.97 8.07
N ALA A 27 -6.83 -16.91 8.78
CA ALA A 27 -5.41 -16.83 9.14
C ALA A 27 -4.52 -16.86 7.89
N GLY A 28 -4.78 -17.75 6.93
CA GLY A 28 -4.06 -17.77 5.64
C GLY A 28 -4.19 -16.47 4.85
N LEU A 29 -5.42 -15.91 4.77
CA LEU A 29 -5.68 -14.64 4.13
C LEU A 29 -4.97 -13.47 4.86
N SER A 30 -4.96 -13.49 6.18
CA SER A 30 -4.28 -12.50 7.02
C SER A 30 -2.76 -12.52 6.81
N LEU A 31 -2.15 -13.70 6.76
CA LEU A 31 -0.73 -13.86 6.44
C LEU A 31 -0.42 -13.41 5.01
N SER A 32 -1.31 -13.65 4.05
CA SER A 32 -1.14 -13.15 2.68
C SER A 32 -1.06 -11.62 2.64
N MET A 33 -1.94 -10.91 3.36
CA MET A 33 -1.91 -9.46 3.46
C MET A 33 -0.65 -8.95 4.16
N LEU A 34 -0.26 -9.59 5.27
CA LEU A 34 0.95 -9.26 6.01
C LEU A 34 2.20 -9.40 5.13
N LEU A 35 2.36 -10.54 4.44
CA LEU A 35 3.51 -10.81 3.57
C LEU A 35 3.63 -9.84 2.42
N SER A 36 2.52 -9.56 1.72
CA SER A 36 2.51 -8.60 0.61
C SER A 36 2.91 -7.20 1.08
N SER A 37 2.42 -6.78 2.26
CA SER A 37 2.74 -5.47 2.83
C SER A 37 4.15 -5.40 3.41
N LEU A 38 4.63 -6.48 4.03
CA LEU A 38 6.01 -6.63 4.49
C LEU A 38 6.98 -6.53 3.31
N GLY A 39 6.68 -7.22 2.20
CA GLY A 39 7.46 -7.15 0.97
C GLY A 39 7.61 -5.73 0.42
N THR A 40 6.62 -4.86 0.62
CA THR A 40 6.68 -3.45 0.22
C THR A 40 7.67 -2.66 1.08
N SER A 41 7.74 -2.92 2.38
CA SER A 41 8.44 -2.06 3.35
C SER A 41 9.85 -2.56 3.72
N ILE A 42 10.07 -3.87 3.79
CA ILE A 42 11.31 -4.46 4.31
C ILE A 42 12.53 -4.12 3.45
N ALA A 43 12.36 -3.99 2.13
CA ALA A 43 13.45 -3.67 1.21
C ALA A 43 13.96 -2.23 1.36
N ASN A 44 13.12 -1.29 1.85
CA ASN A 44 13.51 0.11 2.00
C ASN A 44 14.69 0.30 2.96
N VAL A 45 14.70 -0.45 4.05
CA VAL A 45 15.80 -0.38 5.07
C VAL A 45 17.09 -0.94 4.53
N GLY A 46 17.01 -1.89 3.60
CA GLY A 46 18.16 -2.52 2.97
C GLY A 46 18.84 -1.67 1.90
N LEU A 47 18.20 -0.58 1.41
CA LEU A 47 18.72 0.18 0.27
C LEU A 47 20.17 0.69 0.47
N PRO A 48 20.56 1.28 1.62
CA PRO A 48 21.95 1.69 1.84
C PRO A 48 22.93 0.52 1.80
N THR A 49 22.59 -0.60 2.44
CA THR A 49 23.43 -1.82 2.45
C THR A 49 23.56 -2.43 1.05
N LEU A 50 22.46 -2.48 0.29
CA LEU A 50 22.45 -2.98 -1.08
C LEU A 50 23.29 -2.09 -2.02
N ALA A 51 23.27 -0.76 -1.83
CA ALA A 51 24.12 0.17 -2.58
C ALA A 51 25.59 -0.14 -2.37
N GLN A 52 26.01 -0.42 -1.13
CA GLN A 52 27.38 -0.79 -0.80
C GLN A 52 27.75 -2.17 -1.36
N VAL A 53 26.92 -3.18 -1.14
CA VAL A 53 27.19 -4.58 -1.56
C VAL A 53 27.31 -4.72 -3.06
N PHE A 54 26.45 -4.03 -3.83
CA PHE A 54 26.46 -4.10 -5.28
C PHE A 54 27.29 -2.99 -5.95
N ASN A 55 27.95 -2.14 -5.15
CA ASN A 55 28.68 -0.95 -5.62
C ASN A 55 27.87 -0.15 -6.66
N ALA A 56 26.61 0.14 -6.30
CA ALA A 56 25.62 0.72 -7.20
C ALA A 56 25.11 2.07 -6.67
N SER A 57 24.71 2.95 -7.59
CA SER A 57 24.11 4.23 -7.22
C SER A 57 22.79 4.02 -6.46
N PHE A 58 22.44 4.97 -5.59
CA PHE A 58 21.18 4.95 -4.86
C PHE A 58 19.97 4.79 -5.79
N GLN A 59 19.96 5.47 -6.94
CA GLN A 59 18.89 5.37 -7.92
C GLN A 59 18.77 3.96 -8.52
N SER A 60 19.90 3.29 -8.76
CA SER A 60 19.88 1.90 -9.26
C SER A 60 19.28 0.95 -8.23
N VAL A 61 19.60 1.15 -6.94
CA VAL A 61 19.10 0.31 -5.85
C VAL A 61 17.63 0.58 -5.55
N GLN A 62 17.16 1.81 -5.74
CA GLN A 62 15.71 2.13 -5.62
C GLN A 62 14.83 1.22 -6.49
N TRP A 63 15.33 0.74 -7.63
CA TRP A 63 14.60 -0.19 -8.49
C TRP A 63 14.23 -1.50 -7.79
N VAL A 64 14.93 -1.89 -6.73
CA VAL A 64 14.54 -3.04 -5.89
C VAL A 64 13.17 -2.83 -5.25
N VAL A 65 12.83 -1.61 -4.86
CA VAL A 65 11.52 -1.26 -4.31
C VAL A 65 10.52 -0.94 -5.42
N LEU A 66 10.95 -0.17 -6.42
CA LEU A 66 10.08 0.31 -7.49
C LEU A 66 9.58 -0.81 -8.40
N ALA A 67 10.43 -1.79 -8.75
CA ALA A 67 10.01 -2.93 -9.55
C ALA A 67 8.86 -3.72 -8.89
N TYR A 68 8.92 -3.90 -7.58
CA TYR A 68 7.88 -4.53 -6.79
C TYR A 68 6.58 -3.71 -6.79
N LEU A 69 6.67 -2.42 -6.44
CA LEU A 69 5.52 -1.53 -6.39
C LEU A 69 4.87 -1.34 -7.77
N LEU A 70 5.69 -1.17 -8.80
CA LEU A 70 5.20 -1.01 -10.18
C LEU A 70 4.40 -2.24 -10.60
N THR A 71 4.94 -3.44 -10.38
CA THR A 71 4.27 -4.68 -10.75
C THR A 71 2.96 -4.87 -9.99
N ILE A 72 2.91 -4.59 -8.69
CA ILE A 72 1.66 -4.62 -7.93
C ILE A 72 0.66 -3.63 -8.53
N THR A 73 1.09 -2.39 -8.73
CA THR A 73 0.21 -1.30 -9.17
C THR A 73 -0.41 -1.58 -10.53
N THR A 74 0.37 -2.14 -11.45
CA THR A 74 -0.09 -2.44 -12.82
C THR A 74 -1.05 -3.63 -12.87
N LEU A 75 -0.84 -4.64 -12.04
CA LEU A 75 -1.55 -5.91 -12.15
C LEU A 75 -2.72 -6.06 -11.17
N ILE A 76 -2.79 -5.27 -10.09
CA ILE A 76 -3.75 -5.49 -9.01
C ILE A 76 -5.22 -5.44 -9.49
N VAL A 77 -5.52 -4.58 -10.46
CA VAL A 77 -6.87 -4.44 -11.03
C VAL A 77 -7.19 -5.62 -11.95
N SER A 78 -6.23 -6.00 -12.80
CA SER A 78 -6.40 -7.08 -13.79
C SER A 78 -6.48 -8.46 -13.14
N VAL A 79 -5.77 -8.66 -12.05
CA VAL A 79 -5.78 -9.93 -11.27
C VAL A 79 -7.15 -10.22 -10.68
N GLY A 80 -7.88 -9.21 -10.20
CA GLY A 80 -9.24 -9.40 -9.69
C GLY A 80 -10.14 -10.06 -10.75
N ARG A 81 -10.07 -9.57 -11.98
CA ARG A 81 -10.82 -10.13 -13.11
C ARG A 81 -10.29 -11.49 -13.56
N LEU A 82 -8.98 -11.67 -13.57
CA LEU A 82 -8.37 -12.95 -13.89
C LEU A 82 -8.81 -14.05 -12.90
N GLY A 83 -8.95 -13.72 -11.62
CA GLY A 83 -9.46 -14.62 -10.60
C GLY A 83 -10.88 -15.09 -10.86
N ASP A 84 -11.73 -14.21 -11.36
CA ASP A 84 -13.12 -14.54 -11.73
C ASP A 84 -13.19 -15.50 -12.93
N LEU A 85 -12.22 -15.44 -13.86
CA LEU A 85 -12.15 -16.27 -15.06
C LEU A 85 -11.47 -17.62 -14.83
N THR A 86 -10.41 -17.66 -14.01
CA THR A 86 -9.54 -18.86 -13.85
C THR A 86 -9.81 -19.64 -12.57
N GLY A 87 -10.61 -19.09 -11.66
CA GLY A 87 -10.83 -19.59 -10.31
C GLY A 87 -9.95 -18.84 -9.29
N ARG A 88 -10.60 -18.26 -8.31
CA ARG A 88 -9.96 -17.38 -7.31
C ARG A 88 -8.98 -18.15 -6.43
N ARG A 89 -9.38 -19.36 -5.98
CA ARG A 89 -8.51 -20.21 -5.11
C ARG A 89 -7.24 -20.62 -5.84
N ARG A 90 -7.36 -21.14 -7.06
CA ARG A 90 -6.20 -21.55 -7.86
C ARG A 90 -5.26 -20.40 -8.07
N LEU A 91 -5.76 -19.25 -8.50
CA LEU A 91 -4.94 -18.07 -8.75
C LEU A 91 -4.27 -17.56 -7.48
N LEU A 92 -4.96 -17.54 -6.33
CA LEU A 92 -4.37 -17.13 -5.04
C LEU A 92 -3.23 -18.07 -4.63
N LEU A 93 -3.41 -19.38 -4.75
CA LEU A 93 -2.34 -20.35 -4.43
C LEU A 93 -1.12 -20.19 -5.33
N VAL A 94 -1.33 -19.95 -6.64
CA VAL A 94 -0.25 -19.62 -7.59
C VAL A 94 0.44 -18.32 -7.18
N GLY A 95 -0.31 -17.30 -6.77
CA GLY A 95 0.25 -16.03 -6.30
C GLY A 95 1.14 -16.19 -5.06
N ILE A 96 0.69 -16.97 -4.06
CA ILE A 96 1.48 -17.26 -2.85
C ILE A 96 2.73 -18.06 -3.20
N ALA A 97 2.62 -19.07 -4.05
CA ALA A 97 3.77 -19.88 -4.49
C ALA A 97 4.79 -19.03 -5.25
N LEU A 98 4.31 -18.17 -6.18
CA LEU A 98 5.17 -17.26 -6.94
C LEU A 98 5.88 -16.25 -6.04
N PHE A 99 5.16 -15.65 -5.08
CA PHE A 99 5.73 -14.73 -4.09
C PHE A 99 6.83 -15.42 -3.28
N THR A 100 6.58 -16.64 -2.82
CA THR A 100 7.52 -17.42 -1.99
C THR A 100 8.77 -17.79 -2.79
N LEU A 101 8.61 -18.29 -4.02
CA LEU A 101 9.72 -18.61 -4.91
C LEU A 101 10.56 -17.39 -5.25
N ALA A 102 9.90 -16.29 -5.62
CA ALA A 102 10.57 -15.03 -5.93
C ALA A 102 11.30 -14.45 -4.70
N SER A 103 10.78 -14.64 -3.49
CA SER A 103 11.48 -14.28 -2.25
C SER A 103 12.77 -15.05 -2.07
N ALA A 104 12.77 -16.36 -2.36
CA ALA A 104 13.98 -17.17 -2.37
C ALA A 104 14.99 -16.70 -3.42
N LEU A 105 14.52 -16.40 -4.65
CA LEU A 105 15.37 -15.84 -5.71
C LEU A 105 15.98 -14.49 -5.31
N CYS A 106 15.24 -13.61 -4.66
CA CYS A 106 15.77 -12.35 -4.13
C CYS A 106 16.91 -12.58 -3.13
N GLY A 107 16.74 -13.53 -2.20
CA GLY A 107 17.76 -13.87 -1.20
C GLY A 107 19.01 -14.52 -1.79
N CYS A 108 18.88 -15.21 -2.93
CA CYS A 108 19.99 -15.86 -3.64
C CYS A 108 20.59 -14.99 -4.76
N ALA A 109 20.10 -13.78 -5.01
CA ALA A 109 20.52 -12.95 -6.13
C ALA A 109 22.01 -12.58 -6.05
N PRO A 110 22.83 -12.91 -7.08
CA PRO A 110 24.23 -12.56 -7.14
C PRO A 110 24.49 -11.14 -7.69
N THR A 111 23.53 -10.58 -8.43
CA THR A 111 23.63 -9.27 -9.06
C THR A 111 22.39 -8.41 -8.78
N LEU A 112 22.57 -7.09 -8.82
CA LEU A 112 21.45 -6.15 -8.64
C LEU A 112 20.36 -6.33 -9.70
N GLY A 113 20.71 -6.59 -10.95
CA GLY A 113 19.75 -6.80 -12.03
C GLY A 113 18.85 -8.02 -11.79
N LEU A 114 19.43 -9.14 -11.34
CA LEU A 114 18.68 -10.33 -10.96
C LEU A 114 17.79 -10.09 -9.74
N LEU A 115 18.28 -9.33 -8.75
CA LEU A 115 17.48 -8.93 -7.60
C LEU A 115 16.25 -8.09 -8.03
N ILE A 116 16.42 -7.13 -8.92
CA ILE A 116 15.33 -6.29 -9.46
C ILE A 116 14.32 -7.16 -10.22
N GLY A 117 14.78 -8.07 -11.08
CA GLY A 117 13.92 -9.03 -11.79
C GLY A 117 13.13 -9.94 -10.84
N ALA A 118 13.79 -10.49 -9.82
CA ALA A 118 13.14 -11.31 -8.79
C ALA A 118 12.11 -10.48 -7.99
N ARG A 119 12.37 -9.19 -7.72
CA ARG A 119 11.43 -8.28 -7.08
C ARG A 119 10.20 -8.00 -7.95
N ALA A 120 10.36 -7.89 -9.26
CA ALA A 120 9.22 -7.78 -10.17
C ALA A 120 8.35 -9.05 -10.12
N LEU A 121 8.96 -10.24 -10.16
CA LEU A 121 8.24 -11.52 -10.00
C LEU A 121 7.52 -11.61 -8.64
N GLN A 122 8.18 -11.19 -7.56
CA GLN A 122 7.60 -11.15 -6.23
C GLN A 122 6.40 -10.19 -6.19
N GLY A 123 6.48 -9.07 -6.91
CA GLY A 123 5.38 -8.10 -7.07
C GLY A 123 4.16 -8.69 -7.78
N ILE A 124 4.33 -9.57 -8.79
CA ILE A 124 3.22 -10.31 -9.41
C ILE A 124 2.49 -11.16 -8.37
N GLY A 125 3.23 -11.94 -7.59
CA GLY A 125 2.67 -12.76 -6.51
C GLY A 125 1.92 -11.91 -5.49
N ALA A 126 2.50 -10.79 -5.08
CA ALA A 126 1.88 -9.86 -4.13
C ALA A 126 0.60 -9.20 -4.66
N ALA A 127 0.56 -8.81 -5.95
CA ALA A 127 -0.64 -8.28 -6.59
C ALA A 127 -1.79 -9.29 -6.53
N ILE A 128 -1.50 -10.56 -6.83
CA ILE A 128 -2.47 -11.66 -6.74
C ILE A 128 -2.95 -11.82 -5.29
N MET A 129 -2.03 -11.87 -4.35
CA MET A 129 -2.36 -12.02 -2.93
C MET A 129 -3.23 -10.87 -2.43
N MET A 130 -2.87 -9.62 -2.71
CA MET A 130 -3.63 -8.45 -2.26
C MET A 130 -5.03 -8.36 -2.87
N ALA A 131 -5.16 -8.58 -4.18
CA ALA A 131 -6.43 -8.48 -4.88
C ALA A 131 -7.41 -9.57 -4.42
N LEU A 132 -6.97 -10.83 -4.41
CA LEU A 132 -7.85 -11.97 -4.14
C LEU A 132 -8.12 -12.18 -2.65
N THR A 133 -7.21 -11.83 -1.76
CA THR A 133 -7.44 -11.92 -0.31
C THR A 133 -8.69 -11.15 0.12
N LEU A 134 -8.88 -9.93 -0.40
CA LEU A 134 -10.05 -9.12 -0.11
C LEU A 134 -11.33 -9.73 -0.71
N ALA A 135 -11.23 -10.32 -1.91
CA ALA A 135 -12.37 -11.00 -2.55
C ALA A 135 -12.85 -12.21 -1.74
N PHE A 136 -11.92 -13.02 -1.20
CA PHE A 136 -12.23 -14.21 -0.40
C PHE A 136 -12.91 -13.93 0.94
N VAL A 137 -12.76 -12.74 1.50
CA VAL A 137 -13.45 -12.41 2.76
C VAL A 137 -14.97 -12.57 2.62
N GLY A 138 -15.53 -12.15 1.49
CA GLY A 138 -16.96 -12.28 1.22
C GLY A 138 -17.47 -13.73 1.11
N GLU A 139 -16.58 -14.67 0.79
CA GLU A 139 -16.88 -16.10 0.67
C GLU A 139 -16.56 -16.89 1.95
N THR A 140 -15.66 -16.37 2.78
CA THR A 140 -15.15 -17.09 3.96
C THR A 140 -15.93 -16.76 5.24
N VAL A 141 -16.54 -15.57 5.33
CA VAL A 141 -17.25 -15.10 6.51
C VAL A 141 -18.67 -14.63 6.19
N THR A 142 -19.57 -14.76 7.17
CA THR A 142 -20.95 -14.26 7.04
C THR A 142 -20.98 -12.73 6.89
N LYS A 143 -22.04 -12.19 6.24
CA LYS A 143 -22.21 -10.75 6.02
C LYS A 143 -22.03 -9.91 7.28
N ALA A 144 -22.54 -10.39 8.43
CA ALA A 144 -22.43 -9.72 9.72
C ALA A 144 -20.98 -9.60 10.24
N ARG A 145 -20.05 -10.42 9.74
CA ARG A 145 -18.65 -10.46 10.18
C ARG A 145 -17.66 -9.93 9.14
N THR A 146 -18.16 -9.55 7.97
CA THR A 146 -17.31 -9.04 6.85
C THR A 146 -16.51 -7.81 7.28
N GLY A 147 -17.11 -6.86 8.00
CA GLY A 147 -16.41 -5.67 8.49
C GLY A 147 -15.25 -6.02 9.44
N ARG A 148 -15.47 -6.96 10.38
CA ARG A 148 -14.42 -7.42 11.29
C ARG A 148 -13.28 -8.14 10.55
N ALA A 149 -13.60 -8.94 9.55
CA ALA A 149 -12.60 -9.63 8.75
C ALA A 149 -11.79 -8.65 7.88
N MET A 150 -12.46 -7.68 7.24
CA MET A 150 -11.79 -6.61 6.50
C MET A 150 -10.88 -5.75 7.41
N GLY A 151 -11.34 -5.44 8.62
CA GLY A 151 -10.54 -4.74 9.63
C GLY A 151 -9.29 -5.55 10.02
N LEU A 152 -9.42 -6.87 10.20
CA LEU A 152 -8.29 -7.76 10.48
C LEU A 152 -7.27 -7.75 9.33
N LEU A 153 -7.72 -7.86 8.08
CA LEU A 153 -6.83 -7.82 6.92
C LEU A 153 -6.13 -6.45 6.80
N GLY A 154 -6.85 -5.36 7.05
CA GLY A 154 -6.27 -4.02 7.10
C GLY A 154 -5.21 -3.89 8.19
N SER A 155 -5.49 -4.42 9.40
CA SER A 155 -4.51 -4.45 10.50
C SER A 155 -3.28 -5.29 10.15
N MET A 156 -3.45 -6.45 9.51
CA MET A 156 -2.34 -7.29 9.07
C MET A 156 -1.49 -6.61 8.00
N SER A 157 -2.12 -5.89 7.07
CA SER A 157 -1.40 -5.06 6.10
C SER A 157 -0.59 -3.95 6.78
N ALA A 158 -1.18 -3.26 7.75
CA ALA A 158 -0.50 -2.23 8.53
C ALA A 158 0.69 -2.82 9.33
N ILE A 159 0.48 -3.95 10.00
CA ILE A 159 1.53 -4.67 10.75
C ILE A 159 2.66 -5.10 9.80
N GLY A 160 2.34 -5.64 8.62
CA GLY A 160 3.34 -6.02 7.61
C GLY A 160 4.20 -4.84 7.17
N THR A 161 3.57 -3.71 6.85
CA THR A 161 4.30 -2.47 6.52
C THR A 161 5.12 -1.98 7.71
N ALA A 162 4.61 -2.12 8.90
CA ALA A 162 5.19 -1.69 10.16
C ALA A 162 6.45 -2.48 10.55
N LEU A 163 6.39 -3.79 10.37
CA LEU A 163 7.49 -4.69 10.72
C LEU A 163 8.70 -4.52 9.79
N GLY A 164 8.50 -4.00 8.58
CA GLY A 164 9.58 -3.88 7.60
C GLY A 164 10.84 -3.18 8.13
N PRO A 165 10.76 -1.96 8.63
CA PRO A 165 11.93 -1.24 9.15
C PRO A 165 12.58 -1.92 10.34
N SER A 166 11.83 -2.32 11.37
CA SER A 166 12.37 -2.91 12.59
C SER A 166 12.96 -4.30 12.35
N LEU A 167 12.19 -5.19 11.72
CA LEU A 167 12.64 -6.53 11.37
C LEU A 167 13.80 -6.48 10.36
N GLY A 168 13.71 -5.56 9.37
CA GLY A 168 14.75 -5.37 8.37
C GLY A 168 16.07 -4.92 8.98
N GLY A 169 16.05 -3.96 9.89
CA GLY A 169 17.26 -3.51 10.59
C GLY A 169 17.92 -4.63 11.41
N PHE A 170 17.12 -5.41 12.14
CA PHE A 170 17.60 -6.57 12.91
C PHE A 170 18.21 -7.66 12.00
N LEU A 171 17.56 -7.97 10.88
CA LEU A 171 18.03 -8.98 9.94
C LEU A 171 19.34 -8.53 9.23
N ILE A 172 19.49 -7.24 8.90
CA ILE A 172 20.72 -6.73 8.30
C ILE A 172 21.89 -6.81 9.29
N ALA A 173 21.65 -6.45 10.54
CA ALA A 173 22.69 -6.45 11.57
C ALA A 173 23.17 -7.86 11.95
N GLY A 174 22.31 -8.88 11.84
CA GLY A 174 22.62 -10.28 12.16
C GLY A 174 23.02 -11.09 10.91
N PRO A 175 22.08 -11.85 10.29
CA PRO A 175 22.38 -12.76 9.19
C PRO A 175 22.67 -12.05 7.84
N GLY A 176 22.48 -10.74 7.76
CA GLY A 176 22.78 -9.93 6.58
C GLY A 176 21.56 -9.66 5.68
N TRP A 177 21.78 -8.82 4.64
CA TRP A 177 20.73 -8.33 3.76
C TRP A 177 19.89 -9.41 3.05
N ARG A 178 20.49 -10.57 2.79
CA ARG A 178 19.77 -11.71 2.16
C ARG A 178 18.59 -12.19 2.98
N ALA A 179 18.71 -12.12 4.29
CA ALA A 179 17.66 -12.53 5.23
C ALA A 179 16.40 -11.65 5.13
N LEU A 180 16.50 -10.41 4.61
CA LEU A 180 15.33 -9.55 4.34
C LEU A 180 14.30 -10.26 3.44
N PHE A 181 14.78 -11.03 2.49
CA PHE A 181 13.93 -11.73 1.53
C PHE A 181 13.66 -13.18 1.97
N LEU A 182 14.67 -13.86 2.52
CA LEU A 182 14.56 -15.26 2.93
C LEU A 182 13.57 -15.47 4.08
N ILE A 183 13.34 -14.48 4.96
CA ILE A 183 12.32 -14.57 6.02
C ILE A 183 10.90 -14.74 5.46
N CYS A 184 10.65 -14.24 4.25
CA CYS A 184 9.36 -14.40 3.57
C CYS A 184 9.13 -15.84 3.08
N VAL A 185 10.17 -16.67 2.95
CA VAL A 185 10.04 -18.04 2.45
C VAL A 185 9.30 -18.96 3.42
N PRO A 186 9.71 -19.13 4.69
CA PRO A 186 8.99 -19.98 5.64
C PRO A 186 7.57 -19.47 5.90
N LEU A 187 7.38 -18.14 5.97
CA LEU A 187 6.05 -17.54 6.13
C LEU A 187 5.16 -17.75 4.90
N GLY A 188 5.73 -17.68 3.70
CA GLY A 188 5.04 -17.96 2.46
C GLY A 188 4.62 -19.43 2.33
N LEU A 189 5.49 -20.36 2.72
CA LEU A 189 5.16 -21.78 2.76
C LEU A 189 4.03 -22.06 3.77
N LEU A 190 4.08 -21.48 4.96
CA LEU A 190 3.01 -21.58 5.94
C LEU A 190 1.69 -21.05 5.39
N THR A 191 1.73 -19.86 4.75
CA THR A 191 0.56 -19.25 4.11
C THR A 191 -0.01 -20.15 3.02
N LEU A 192 0.85 -20.76 2.20
CA LEU A 192 0.46 -21.68 1.13
C LEU A 192 -0.26 -22.92 1.70
N VAL A 193 0.30 -23.53 2.75
CA VAL A 193 -0.29 -24.72 3.40
C VAL A 193 -1.65 -24.38 4.01
N LEU A 194 -1.74 -23.26 4.76
CA LEU A 194 -3.01 -22.82 5.37
C LEU A 194 -4.08 -22.53 4.31
N SER A 195 -3.71 -21.82 3.27
CA SER A 195 -4.63 -21.45 2.18
C SER A 195 -5.04 -22.69 1.38
N HIS A 196 -4.11 -23.59 1.08
CA HIS A 196 -4.43 -24.83 0.34
C HIS A 196 -5.41 -25.72 1.12
N ARG A 197 -5.25 -25.85 2.45
CA ARG A 197 -6.07 -26.76 3.26
C ARG A 197 -7.44 -26.20 3.65
N HIS A 198 -7.57 -24.88 3.79
CA HIS A 198 -8.73 -24.30 4.47
C HIS A 198 -9.54 -23.31 3.60
N LEU A 199 -9.01 -22.86 2.45
CA LEU A 199 -9.83 -22.05 1.56
C LEU A 199 -10.89 -22.91 0.87
N PRO A 200 -12.13 -22.40 0.73
CA PRO A 200 -13.19 -23.09 0.01
C PRO A 200 -12.77 -23.38 -1.43
N GLU A 201 -13.23 -24.50 -1.96
CA GLU A 201 -13.01 -24.85 -3.34
C GLU A 201 -13.78 -23.92 -4.27
N ASP A 202 -13.24 -23.70 -5.48
CA ASP A 202 -13.90 -22.90 -6.50
C ASP A 202 -15.18 -23.64 -6.94
N LEU A 203 -16.30 -23.43 -6.22
CA LEU A 203 -17.61 -24.06 -6.49
C LEU A 203 -18.29 -23.51 -7.74
N GLN A 204 -17.89 -22.36 -8.21
CA GLN A 204 -18.39 -21.78 -9.45
C GLN A 204 -17.52 -22.28 -10.60
N ARG A 205 -18.13 -23.11 -11.46
CA ARG A 205 -17.62 -23.30 -12.84
C ARG A 205 -17.45 -21.91 -13.43
N PRO A 206 -16.31 -21.63 -14.11
CA PRO A 206 -16.12 -20.34 -14.75
C PRO A 206 -17.38 -20.03 -15.55
N GLN A 207 -18.13 -19.02 -15.13
CA GLN A 207 -19.29 -18.57 -15.92
C GLN A 207 -18.73 -18.09 -17.26
N ARG A 208 -18.88 -18.92 -18.27
CA ARG A 208 -18.58 -18.60 -19.67
C ARG A 208 -19.55 -17.56 -20.25
N GLU A 209 -20.25 -16.81 -19.42
CA GLU A 209 -20.96 -15.64 -19.90
C GLU A 209 -19.94 -14.59 -20.31
N CYS A 210 -19.91 -14.32 -21.59
CA CYS A 210 -19.19 -13.36 -22.43
C CYS A 210 -18.62 -12.06 -21.79
N SER A 211 -18.04 -12.12 -20.62
CA SER A 211 -17.30 -11.06 -19.98
C SER A 211 -15.81 -11.25 -20.31
N GLY A 212 -15.44 -10.90 -21.54
CA GLY A 212 -14.07 -11.02 -22.02
C GLY A 212 -13.07 -10.34 -21.09
N PHE A 213 -11.94 -10.99 -20.89
CA PHE A 213 -10.74 -10.30 -20.37
C PHE A 213 -10.38 -9.19 -21.35
N ASP A 214 -10.06 -8.00 -20.85
CA ASP A 214 -9.54 -6.90 -21.68
C ASP A 214 -8.01 -6.88 -21.64
N PRO A 215 -7.32 -7.62 -22.52
CA PRO A 215 -5.87 -7.65 -22.56
C PRO A 215 -5.29 -6.33 -23.03
N LEU A 216 -6.01 -5.60 -23.88
CA LEU A 216 -5.55 -4.32 -24.42
C LEU A 216 -5.60 -3.23 -23.35
N GLY A 217 -6.72 -3.09 -22.64
CA GLY A 217 -6.83 -2.15 -21.51
C GLY A 217 -5.82 -2.47 -20.40
N THR A 218 -5.61 -3.75 -20.09
CA THR A 218 -4.59 -4.18 -19.14
C THR A 218 -3.18 -3.77 -19.57
N LEU A 219 -2.82 -4.01 -20.84
CA LEU A 219 -1.51 -3.66 -21.39
C LEU A 219 -1.31 -2.14 -21.42
N LEU A 220 -2.33 -1.39 -21.86
CA LEU A 220 -2.28 0.08 -21.87
C LEU A 220 -2.12 0.65 -20.48
N LEU A 221 -2.86 0.15 -19.50
CA LEU A 221 -2.71 0.56 -18.10
C LEU A 221 -1.30 0.25 -17.58
N ALA A 222 -0.80 -0.96 -17.83
CA ALA A 222 0.53 -1.37 -17.43
C ALA A 222 1.63 -0.47 -18.03
N LEU A 223 1.57 -0.22 -19.35
CA LEU A 223 2.53 0.64 -20.04
C LEU A 223 2.46 2.10 -19.57
N THR A 224 1.25 2.61 -19.36
CA THR A 224 1.01 3.96 -18.83
C THR A 224 1.63 4.14 -17.44
N LEU A 225 1.38 3.19 -16.54
CA LEU A 225 1.92 3.22 -15.19
C LEU A 225 3.43 3.00 -15.17
N ALA A 226 3.94 2.14 -16.09
CA ALA A 226 5.38 1.93 -16.27
C ALA A 226 6.05 3.23 -16.76
N ALA A 227 5.50 3.89 -17.79
CA ALA A 227 6.02 5.15 -18.29
C ALA A 227 6.01 6.24 -17.20
N TYR A 228 4.92 6.33 -16.42
CA TYR A 228 4.83 7.24 -15.27
C TYR A 228 5.90 6.96 -14.22
N ALA A 229 6.04 5.70 -13.80
CA ALA A 229 7.03 5.34 -12.77
C ALA A 229 8.47 5.56 -13.26
N LEU A 230 8.76 5.24 -14.54
CA LEU A 230 10.05 5.52 -15.16
C LEU A 230 10.33 7.02 -15.23
N ALA A 231 9.34 7.82 -15.64
CA ALA A 231 9.44 9.27 -15.68
C ALA A 231 9.83 9.85 -14.31
N MET A 232 9.23 9.31 -13.26
CA MET A 232 9.50 9.75 -11.88
C MET A 232 10.83 9.27 -11.34
N THR A 233 11.44 8.20 -11.88
CA THR A 233 12.62 7.54 -11.28
C THR A 233 13.92 7.83 -12.04
N LEU A 234 13.89 7.96 -13.37
CA LEU A 234 15.09 8.06 -14.20
C LEU A 234 15.81 9.41 -14.14
N GLY A 235 15.19 10.45 -13.61
CA GLY A 235 15.71 11.84 -13.71
C GLY A 235 16.83 12.22 -12.77
N ARG A 236 17.29 11.36 -11.87
CA ARG A 236 18.32 11.69 -10.84
C ARG A 236 18.09 13.04 -10.14
N GLY A 237 16.84 13.44 -9.93
CA GLY A 237 16.50 14.78 -9.41
C GLY A 237 16.49 15.90 -10.44
N HIS A 238 16.91 15.65 -11.68
CA HIS A 238 16.82 16.60 -12.78
C HIS A 238 15.75 16.16 -13.77
N PHE A 239 14.71 16.96 -13.94
CA PHE A 239 13.68 16.73 -14.95
C PHE A 239 14.23 17.09 -16.33
N GLY A 240 14.81 16.11 -17.01
CA GLY A 240 15.32 16.24 -18.37
C GLY A 240 14.27 15.93 -19.44
N LEU A 241 14.68 16.04 -20.71
CA LEU A 241 13.81 15.76 -21.88
C LEU A 241 13.23 14.33 -21.82
N LEU A 242 13.99 13.36 -21.32
CA LEU A 242 13.55 11.97 -21.17
C LEU A 242 12.36 11.84 -20.18
N ASN A 243 12.41 12.56 -19.07
CA ASN A 243 11.31 12.53 -18.08
C ASN A 243 10.05 13.19 -18.64
N ILE A 244 10.21 14.30 -19.36
CA ILE A 244 9.10 15.00 -20.02
C ILE A 244 8.48 14.10 -21.10
N SER A 245 9.30 13.42 -21.93
CA SER A 245 8.81 12.50 -22.96
C SER A 245 8.09 11.29 -22.35
N LEU A 246 8.57 10.74 -21.25
CA LEU A 246 7.92 9.64 -20.52
C LEU A 246 6.60 10.10 -19.88
N LEU A 247 6.54 11.31 -19.31
CA LEU A 247 5.29 11.88 -18.80
C LEU A 247 4.27 12.14 -19.92
N ALA A 248 4.74 12.63 -21.05
CA ALA A 248 3.89 12.80 -22.24
C ALA A 248 3.38 11.44 -22.74
N ALA A 249 4.24 10.40 -22.77
CA ALA A 249 3.85 9.03 -23.11
C ALA A 249 2.84 8.46 -22.11
N ALA A 250 3.02 8.70 -20.79
CA ALA A 250 2.08 8.29 -19.77
C ALA A 250 0.72 9.01 -19.92
N THR A 251 0.73 10.31 -20.20
CA THR A 251 -0.51 11.08 -20.43
C THR A 251 -1.23 10.62 -21.69
N PHE A 252 -0.50 10.36 -22.77
CA PHE A 252 -1.04 9.82 -24.01
C PHE A 252 -1.58 8.40 -23.81
N GLY A 253 -0.83 7.54 -23.12
CA GLY A 253 -1.25 6.18 -22.76
C GLY A 253 -2.53 6.17 -21.90
N LEU A 254 -2.66 7.11 -20.96
CA LEU A 254 -3.88 7.28 -20.18
C LEU A 254 -5.06 7.70 -21.08
N GLY A 255 -4.86 8.60 -22.02
CA GLY A 255 -5.86 8.99 -23.00
C GLY A 255 -6.32 7.80 -23.85
N LEU A 256 -5.38 6.99 -24.37
CA LEU A 256 -5.68 5.77 -25.12
C LEU A 256 -6.42 4.75 -24.26
N PHE A 257 -6.01 4.56 -23.00
CA PHE A 257 -6.69 3.69 -22.06
C PHE A 257 -8.15 4.11 -21.88
N VAL A 258 -8.41 5.39 -21.59
CA VAL A 258 -9.77 5.94 -21.44
C VAL A 258 -10.61 5.75 -22.70
N LEU A 259 -10.03 6.01 -23.88
CA LEU A 259 -10.71 5.81 -25.16
C LEU A 259 -11.05 4.34 -25.43
N THR A 260 -10.14 3.43 -25.10
CA THR A 260 -10.36 1.98 -25.25
C THR A 260 -11.45 1.50 -24.29
N GLU A 261 -11.35 1.84 -23.00
CA GLU A 261 -12.33 1.48 -21.97
C GLU A 261 -13.73 2.04 -22.26
N SER A 262 -13.82 3.18 -22.94
CA SER A 262 -15.12 3.77 -23.34
C SER A 262 -15.82 3.01 -24.46
N LYS A 263 -15.09 2.19 -25.24
CA LYS A 263 -15.61 1.47 -26.42
C LYS A 263 -15.77 -0.04 -26.20
N VAL A 264 -15.08 -0.61 -25.20
CA VAL A 264 -15.11 -2.05 -24.92
C VAL A 264 -16.40 -2.41 -24.19
N SER A 265 -17.05 -3.51 -24.58
CA SER A 265 -18.30 -4.02 -23.97
C SER A 265 -18.12 -4.48 -22.53
N SER A 266 -16.88 -4.88 -22.15
CA SER A 266 -16.52 -5.38 -20.82
C SER A 266 -15.30 -4.65 -20.28
N PRO A 267 -15.41 -3.35 -19.93
CA PRO A 267 -14.28 -2.54 -19.52
C PRO A 267 -13.66 -3.06 -18.21
N LEU A 268 -12.33 -2.93 -18.10
CA LEU A 268 -11.59 -3.23 -16.87
C LEU A 268 -12.04 -2.32 -15.72
N ILE A 269 -12.25 -1.04 -16.04
CA ILE A 269 -12.72 -0.01 -15.11
C ILE A 269 -13.89 0.74 -15.77
N ARG A 270 -15.06 0.70 -15.17
CA ARG A 270 -16.21 1.47 -15.65
C ARG A 270 -15.98 2.97 -15.40
N LEU A 271 -15.72 3.73 -16.45
CA LEU A 271 -15.44 5.17 -16.35
C LEU A 271 -16.58 5.97 -15.70
N THR A 272 -17.82 5.46 -15.76
CA THR A 272 -18.98 6.06 -15.08
C THR A 272 -18.82 6.15 -13.57
N MET A 273 -18.00 5.27 -12.96
CA MET A 273 -17.72 5.30 -11.51
C MET A 273 -16.99 6.59 -11.10
N PHE A 274 -16.18 7.18 -11.97
CA PHE A 274 -15.48 8.43 -11.68
C PHE A 274 -16.36 9.68 -11.73
N ARG A 275 -17.63 9.55 -12.18
CA ARG A 275 -18.62 10.63 -12.07
C ARG A 275 -19.10 10.81 -10.63
N ASP A 276 -18.96 9.78 -9.81
CA ASP A 276 -19.19 9.89 -8.38
C ASP A 276 -18.04 10.70 -7.74
N LEU A 277 -18.39 11.89 -7.27
CA LEU A 277 -17.45 12.83 -6.65
C LEU A 277 -16.91 12.30 -5.32
N GLN A 278 -17.68 11.45 -4.62
CA GLN A 278 -17.23 10.88 -3.36
C GLN A 278 -16.15 9.83 -3.61
N LEU A 279 -16.35 8.91 -4.55
CA LEU A 279 -15.34 7.93 -4.94
C LEU A 279 -14.08 8.62 -5.49
N SER A 280 -14.25 9.53 -6.46
CA SER A 280 -13.13 10.24 -7.09
C SER A 280 -12.34 11.09 -6.08
N GLY A 281 -13.04 11.80 -5.20
CA GLY A 281 -12.43 12.56 -4.10
C GLY A 281 -11.66 11.65 -3.14
N SER A 282 -12.23 10.51 -2.77
CA SER A 282 -11.59 9.53 -1.88
C SER A 282 -10.33 8.91 -2.48
N LEU A 283 -10.36 8.59 -3.77
CA LEU A 283 -9.18 8.08 -4.50
C LEU A 283 -8.07 9.13 -4.55
N PHE A 284 -8.42 10.38 -4.89
CA PHE A 284 -7.44 11.47 -4.98
C PHE A 284 -6.84 11.81 -3.61
N MET A 285 -7.67 11.89 -2.56
CA MET A 285 -7.19 12.07 -1.18
C MET A 285 -6.27 10.92 -0.76
N SER A 286 -6.60 9.67 -1.10
CA SER A 286 -5.76 8.51 -0.80
C SER A 286 -4.39 8.61 -1.48
N ALA A 287 -4.33 9.08 -2.73
CA ALA A 287 -3.07 9.32 -3.44
C ALA A 287 -2.24 10.42 -2.77
N LEU A 288 -2.83 11.58 -2.46
CA LEU A 288 -2.14 12.70 -1.81
C LEU A 288 -1.57 12.30 -0.44
N VAL A 289 -2.39 11.66 0.39
CA VAL A 289 -1.99 11.23 1.74
C VAL A 289 -0.89 10.17 1.69
N SER A 290 -0.95 9.25 0.73
CA SER A 290 0.10 8.25 0.53
C SER A 290 1.41 8.87 0.01
N THR A 291 1.33 9.92 -0.81
CA THR A 291 2.48 10.73 -1.22
C THR A 291 3.21 11.30 0.01
N VAL A 292 2.46 11.87 0.95
CA VAL A 292 3.02 12.43 2.19
C VAL A 292 3.64 11.34 3.08
N MET A 293 3.00 10.19 3.19
CA MET A 293 3.56 9.07 3.99
C MET A 293 4.90 8.60 3.43
N MET A 294 5.08 8.62 2.11
CA MET A 294 6.36 8.22 1.51
C MET A 294 7.50 9.20 1.85
N ALA A 295 7.20 10.49 2.08
CA ALA A 295 8.20 11.45 2.54
C ALA A 295 8.86 11.02 3.87
N THR A 296 8.08 10.49 4.82
CA THR A 296 8.60 10.02 6.11
C THR A 296 9.59 8.86 5.94
N LEU A 297 9.34 7.99 4.96
CA LEU A 297 10.17 6.82 4.69
C LEU A 297 11.43 7.14 3.87
N VAL A 298 11.36 8.15 2.99
CA VAL A 298 12.49 8.53 2.13
C VAL A 298 13.40 9.54 2.82
N VAL A 299 12.84 10.60 3.42
CA VAL A 299 13.61 11.71 3.98
C VAL A 299 14.04 11.44 5.42
N GLY A 300 13.20 10.70 6.17
CA GLY A 300 13.46 10.39 7.59
C GLY A 300 14.83 9.77 7.87
N PRO A 301 15.21 8.67 7.18
CA PRO A 301 16.50 8.02 7.38
C PRO A 301 17.69 8.98 7.18
N PHE A 302 17.65 9.82 6.14
CA PHE A 302 18.74 10.78 5.87
C PHE A 302 18.85 11.83 6.96
N TYR A 303 17.74 12.37 7.44
CA TYR A 303 17.75 13.33 8.54
C TYR A 303 18.28 12.72 9.83
N LEU A 304 17.90 11.49 10.15
CA LEU A 304 18.33 10.80 11.36
C LEU A 304 19.84 10.48 11.32
N VAL A 305 20.35 10.01 10.18
CA VAL A 305 21.79 9.68 10.01
C VAL A 305 22.63 10.93 9.93
N GLN A 306 22.32 11.84 9.00
CA GLN A 306 23.20 12.95 8.64
C GLN A 306 22.85 14.24 9.38
N GLY A 307 21.57 14.47 9.65
CA GLY A 307 21.12 15.64 10.41
C GLY A 307 21.35 15.52 11.92
N LEU A 308 21.13 14.31 12.48
CA LEU A 308 21.27 14.05 13.92
C LEU A 308 22.50 13.19 14.29
N GLY A 309 23.22 12.63 13.31
CA GLY A 309 24.41 11.81 13.55
C GLY A 309 24.14 10.47 14.23
N LEU A 310 22.94 9.90 14.05
CA LEU A 310 22.54 8.66 14.72
C LEU A 310 23.13 7.43 14.02
N ASP A 311 23.47 6.42 14.82
CA ASP A 311 23.87 5.11 14.32
C ASP A 311 22.69 4.33 13.73
N ALA A 312 22.97 3.31 12.93
CA ALA A 312 21.97 2.53 12.21
C ALA A 312 20.90 1.87 13.13
N ALA A 313 21.30 1.45 14.34
CA ALA A 313 20.38 0.85 15.29
C ALA A 313 19.38 1.88 15.84
N SER A 314 19.86 3.05 16.23
CA SER A 314 19.05 4.18 16.71
C SER A 314 18.11 4.69 15.62
N VAL A 315 18.57 4.75 14.37
CA VAL A 315 17.73 5.10 13.19
C VAL A 315 16.62 4.08 13.00
N GLY A 316 16.93 2.78 13.06
CA GLY A 316 15.93 1.71 12.97
C GLY A 316 14.86 1.81 14.06
N LEU A 317 15.26 2.06 15.31
CA LEU A 317 14.34 2.28 16.44
C LEU A 317 13.47 3.52 16.23
N ALA A 318 14.06 4.64 15.83
CA ALA A 318 13.32 5.88 15.56
C ALA A 318 12.27 5.70 14.46
N LEU A 319 12.65 5.04 13.37
CA LEU A 319 11.73 4.75 12.25
C LEU A 319 10.66 3.72 12.61
N SER A 320 10.88 2.87 13.60
CA SER A 320 9.88 1.91 14.09
C SER A 320 8.71 2.57 14.83
N ALA A 321 8.87 3.82 15.30
CA ALA A 321 7.83 4.56 16.01
C ALA A 321 6.56 4.70 15.14
N GLY A 322 6.70 5.12 13.87
CA GLY A 322 5.57 5.25 12.95
C GLY A 322 4.80 3.93 12.78
N PRO A 323 5.48 2.87 12.36
CA PRO A 323 4.93 1.53 12.26
C PRO A 323 4.22 1.02 13.51
N CYS A 324 4.82 1.16 14.69
CA CYS A 324 4.18 0.76 15.95
C CYS A 324 2.85 1.52 16.17
N VAL A 325 2.86 2.83 15.93
CA VAL A 325 1.65 3.65 16.02
C VAL A 325 0.59 3.18 15.02
N SER A 326 0.98 2.89 13.77
CA SER A 326 0.06 2.41 12.75
C SER A 326 -0.59 1.08 13.14
N ALA A 327 0.20 0.13 13.66
CA ALA A 327 -0.27 -1.17 14.12
C ALA A 327 -1.25 -1.03 15.32
N LEU A 328 -0.92 -0.20 16.30
CA LEU A 328 -1.74 0.04 17.49
C LEU A 328 -3.00 0.86 17.17
N SER A 329 -2.92 1.75 16.18
CA SER A 329 -4.02 2.66 15.82
C SER A 329 -5.06 2.04 14.90
N GLY A 330 -4.77 0.96 14.18
CA GLY A 330 -5.66 0.43 13.14
C GLY A 330 -7.03 0.04 13.66
N VAL A 331 -7.10 -0.74 14.76
CA VAL A 331 -8.38 -1.16 15.39
C VAL A 331 -9.10 0.02 16.06
N PRO A 332 -8.44 0.87 16.88
CA PRO A 332 -9.07 2.10 17.41
C PRO A 332 -9.59 3.02 16.33
N ALA A 333 -8.85 3.25 15.26
CA ALA A 333 -9.26 4.11 14.15
C ALA A 333 -10.54 3.60 13.49
N GLY A 334 -10.65 2.29 13.23
CA GLY A 334 -11.87 1.68 12.71
C GLY A 334 -13.06 1.88 13.66
N ARG A 335 -12.88 1.65 14.97
CA ARG A 335 -13.95 1.88 15.97
C ARG A 335 -14.38 3.34 16.07
N LEU A 336 -13.44 4.27 15.97
CA LEU A 336 -13.74 5.71 15.94
C LEU A 336 -14.54 6.08 14.69
N ALA A 337 -14.17 5.53 13.52
CA ALA A 337 -14.90 5.73 12.28
C ALA A 337 -16.34 5.19 12.37
N ASP A 338 -16.53 4.02 12.97
CA ASP A 338 -17.87 3.43 13.16
C ASP A 338 -18.72 4.24 14.14
N ARG A 339 -18.11 4.74 15.23
CA ARG A 339 -18.83 5.46 16.29
C ARG A 339 -19.17 6.91 15.94
N PHE A 340 -18.24 7.64 15.31
CA PHE A 340 -18.37 9.08 15.07
C PHE A 340 -18.63 9.43 13.60
N GLY A 341 -18.69 8.42 12.74
CA GLY A 341 -18.91 8.55 11.29
C GLY A 341 -17.62 8.68 10.51
N ALA A 342 -17.52 7.88 9.46
CA ALA A 342 -16.30 7.73 8.64
C ALA A 342 -15.82 9.08 8.06
N GLN A 343 -16.74 9.91 7.54
CA GLN A 343 -16.37 11.18 6.92
C GLN A 343 -15.80 12.20 7.92
N ARG A 344 -16.36 12.28 9.14
CA ARG A 344 -15.84 13.16 10.20
C ARG A 344 -14.45 12.71 10.64
N MET A 345 -14.25 11.41 10.79
CA MET A 345 -12.97 10.85 11.21
C MET A 345 -11.90 10.97 10.12
N SER A 346 -12.26 10.93 8.84
CA SER A 346 -11.34 11.28 7.76
C SER A 346 -10.80 12.71 7.89
N VAL A 347 -11.68 13.67 8.17
CA VAL A 347 -11.27 15.08 8.40
C VAL A 347 -10.36 15.20 9.63
N VAL A 348 -10.70 14.54 10.75
CA VAL A 348 -9.85 14.55 11.97
C VAL A 348 -8.48 13.95 11.68
N GLY A 349 -8.42 12.84 10.91
CA GLY A 349 -7.17 12.23 10.49
C GLY A 349 -6.30 13.20 9.67
N LEU A 350 -6.90 13.89 8.69
CA LEU A 350 -6.20 14.89 7.87
C LEU A 350 -5.72 16.10 8.69
N LEU A 351 -6.50 16.56 9.68
CA LEU A 351 -6.08 17.63 10.60
C LEU A 351 -4.89 17.21 11.45
N ALA A 352 -4.89 15.98 11.98
CA ALA A 352 -3.76 15.43 12.74
C ALA A 352 -2.49 15.35 11.86
N MET A 353 -2.63 14.87 10.61
CA MET A 353 -1.52 14.86 9.65
C MET A 353 -1.00 16.26 9.34
N SER A 354 -1.90 17.22 9.11
CA SER A 354 -1.53 18.62 8.84
C SER A 354 -0.73 19.20 9.99
N LEU A 355 -1.18 18.98 11.24
CA LEU A 355 -0.47 19.45 12.41
C LEU A 355 0.91 18.81 12.56
N GLY A 356 1.02 17.50 12.34
CA GLY A 356 2.32 16.80 12.37
C GLY A 356 3.27 17.29 11.29
N CYS A 357 2.80 17.48 10.05
CA CYS A 357 3.59 18.04 8.95
C CYS A 357 4.01 19.49 9.23
N LEU A 358 3.12 20.31 9.82
CA LEU A 358 3.45 21.68 10.22
C LEU A 358 4.58 21.70 11.24
N VAL A 359 4.51 20.88 12.29
CA VAL A 359 5.55 20.80 13.30
C VAL A 359 6.88 20.33 12.69
N LEU A 360 6.89 19.32 11.80
CA LEU A 360 8.10 18.88 11.09
C LEU A 360 8.65 19.94 10.15
N SER A 361 7.81 20.78 9.54
CA SER A 361 8.26 21.87 8.68
C SER A 361 8.92 23.03 9.44
N LEU A 362 8.63 23.16 10.73
CA LEU A 362 9.18 24.19 11.61
C LEU A 362 10.22 23.63 12.60
N LEU A 363 10.58 22.34 12.48
CA LEU A 363 11.40 21.61 13.46
C LEU A 363 12.79 22.27 13.63
N PRO A 364 13.13 22.81 14.82
CA PRO A 364 14.49 23.24 15.11
C PRO A 364 15.37 22.03 15.42
N GLN A 365 16.63 22.08 14.98
CA GLN A 365 17.59 20.98 15.19
C GLN A 365 17.85 20.69 16.67
N THR A 366 17.66 21.69 17.53
CA THR A 366 17.91 21.59 18.97
C THR A 366 17.00 20.59 19.69
N LEU A 367 15.85 20.23 19.11
CA LEU A 367 14.93 19.27 19.72
C LEU A 367 15.34 17.79 19.50
N GLY A 368 16.36 17.54 18.69
CA GLY A 368 16.93 16.21 18.48
C GLY A 368 15.91 15.15 18.07
N LEU A 369 16.11 13.92 18.53
CA LEU A 369 15.30 12.77 18.19
C LEU A 369 13.83 12.89 18.66
N GLY A 370 13.59 13.43 19.85
CA GLY A 370 12.23 13.61 20.39
C GLY A 370 11.40 14.57 19.54
N GLY A 371 12.03 15.63 19.03
CA GLY A 371 11.38 16.57 18.13
C GLY A 371 10.96 15.97 16.79
N TYR A 372 11.63 14.93 16.32
CA TYR A 372 11.27 14.21 15.11
C TYR A 372 10.18 13.14 15.37
N ILE A 373 10.32 12.33 16.42
CA ILE A 373 9.41 11.20 16.71
C ILE A 373 8.01 11.71 17.07
N GLY A 374 7.86 12.75 17.89
CA GLY A 374 6.55 13.26 18.31
C GLY A 374 5.62 13.58 17.14
N PRO A 375 6.03 14.47 16.22
CA PRO A 375 5.23 14.77 15.04
C PRO A 375 5.05 13.59 14.10
N LEU A 376 6.05 12.70 13.95
CA LEU A 376 5.93 11.48 13.16
C LEU A 376 4.80 10.56 13.67
N VAL A 377 4.69 10.40 15.00
CA VAL A 377 3.60 9.67 15.64
C VAL A 377 2.25 10.28 15.29
N LEU A 378 2.16 11.61 15.33
CA LEU A 378 0.93 12.33 14.99
C LEU A 378 0.54 12.19 13.53
N VAL A 379 1.50 12.31 12.59
CA VAL A 379 1.28 12.06 11.15
C VAL A 379 0.81 10.64 10.92
N THR A 380 1.45 9.66 11.54
CA THR A 380 1.12 8.25 11.35
C THR A 380 -0.24 7.87 11.94
N PHE A 381 -0.57 8.38 13.12
CA PHE A 381 -1.90 8.21 13.72
C PHE A 381 -2.99 8.83 12.82
N GLY A 382 -2.76 10.06 12.36
CA GLY A 382 -3.67 10.75 11.43
C GLY A 382 -3.86 9.95 10.13
N TYR A 383 -2.78 9.40 9.58
CA TYR A 383 -2.83 8.51 8.42
C TYR A 383 -3.69 7.27 8.68
N ALA A 384 -3.48 6.57 9.79
CA ALA A 384 -4.24 5.37 10.12
C ALA A 384 -5.73 5.67 10.27
N LEU A 385 -6.06 6.79 10.93
CA LEU A 385 -7.44 7.24 11.11
C LEU A 385 -8.08 7.64 9.76
N PHE A 386 -7.37 8.40 8.93
CA PHE A 386 -7.83 8.74 7.58
C PHE A 386 -8.07 7.50 6.74
N GLN A 387 -7.10 6.59 6.68
CA GLN A 387 -7.16 5.40 5.82
C GLN A 387 -8.32 4.47 6.20
N ALA A 388 -8.49 4.18 7.50
CA ALA A 388 -9.59 3.36 7.99
C ALA A 388 -10.94 4.00 7.66
N SER A 389 -11.06 5.30 7.89
CA SER A 389 -12.30 6.06 7.67
C SER A 389 -12.63 6.21 6.19
N ASN A 390 -11.65 6.58 5.36
CA ASN A 390 -11.84 6.76 3.92
C ASN A 390 -12.24 5.43 3.24
N ASN A 391 -11.58 4.33 3.59
CA ASN A 391 -11.94 3.01 3.09
C ASN A 391 -13.33 2.58 3.52
N SER A 392 -13.71 2.84 4.78
CA SER A 392 -15.04 2.54 5.31
C SER A 392 -16.13 3.35 4.60
N ALA A 393 -15.90 4.67 4.40
CA ALA A 393 -16.84 5.55 3.71
C ALA A 393 -17.10 5.06 2.28
N VAL A 394 -16.06 4.76 1.52
CA VAL A 394 -16.18 4.27 0.14
C VAL A 394 -16.88 2.90 0.09
N MET A 395 -16.44 1.96 0.94
CA MET A 395 -16.96 0.58 0.91
C MET A 395 -18.41 0.44 1.37
N SER A 396 -18.92 1.38 2.20
CA SER A 396 -20.30 1.37 2.66
C SER A 396 -21.31 1.69 1.54
N GLU A 397 -20.91 2.47 0.55
CA GLU A 397 -21.78 2.94 -0.54
C GLU A 397 -21.70 2.04 -1.78
N VAL A 398 -20.68 1.22 -1.88
CA VAL A 398 -20.42 0.37 -3.05
C VAL A 398 -21.17 -0.96 -2.94
N GLY A 399 -21.93 -1.30 -3.98
CA GLY A 399 -22.62 -2.60 -4.11
C GLY A 399 -21.63 -3.78 -4.10
N MET A 400 -22.08 -4.93 -3.60
CA MET A 400 -21.23 -6.12 -3.40
C MET A 400 -20.45 -6.55 -4.64
N GLN A 401 -21.04 -6.44 -5.83
CA GLN A 401 -20.42 -6.82 -7.12
C GLN A 401 -19.28 -5.90 -7.54
N GLN A 402 -19.22 -4.67 -7.02
CA GLN A 402 -18.21 -3.66 -7.39
C GLN A 402 -17.12 -3.49 -6.34
N ARG A 403 -17.25 -4.10 -5.17
CA ARG A 403 -16.30 -3.95 -4.05
C ARG A 403 -14.88 -4.36 -4.41
N GLY A 404 -14.71 -5.40 -5.22
CA GLY A 404 -13.40 -5.85 -5.68
C GLY A 404 -12.70 -4.80 -6.55
N ILE A 405 -13.42 -4.22 -7.51
CA ILE A 405 -12.91 -3.18 -8.41
C ILE A 405 -12.54 -1.92 -7.61
N VAL A 406 -13.44 -1.48 -6.73
CA VAL A 406 -13.21 -0.27 -5.91
C VAL A 406 -12.06 -0.45 -4.92
N SER A 407 -11.92 -1.64 -4.33
CA SER A 407 -10.75 -1.98 -3.50
C SER A 407 -9.45 -1.92 -4.31
N GLY A 408 -9.49 -2.45 -5.55
CA GLY A 408 -8.36 -2.33 -6.50
C GLY A 408 -8.00 -0.88 -6.80
N LEU A 409 -9.00 -0.02 -7.05
CA LEU A 409 -8.79 1.41 -7.31
C LEU A 409 -8.22 2.15 -6.09
N LEU A 410 -8.68 1.86 -4.87
CA LEU A 410 -8.12 2.43 -3.64
C LEU A 410 -6.64 2.04 -3.45
N ASN A 411 -6.31 0.77 -3.69
CA ASN A 411 -4.92 0.31 -3.65
C ASN A 411 -4.07 0.93 -4.78
N LEU A 412 -4.63 1.07 -5.99
CA LEU A 412 -3.97 1.75 -7.11
C LEU A 412 -3.65 3.20 -6.75
N ALA A 413 -4.63 3.96 -6.25
CA ALA A 413 -4.46 5.35 -5.83
C ALA A 413 -3.39 5.48 -4.73
N ARG A 414 -3.41 4.59 -3.73
CA ARG A 414 -2.39 4.51 -2.69
C ARG A 414 -1.00 4.27 -3.26
N ASN A 415 -0.83 3.29 -4.14
CA ASN A 415 0.47 2.94 -4.71
C ASN A 415 1.01 4.03 -5.64
N LEU A 416 0.14 4.66 -6.44
CA LEU A 416 0.50 5.84 -7.23
C LEU A 416 1.00 6.97 -6.32
N GLY A 417 0.33 7.21 -5.20
CA GLY A 417 0.77 8.17 -4.20
C GLY A 417 2.15 7.84 -3.63
N LEU A 418 2.41 6.57 -3.29
CA LEU A 418 3.73 6.13 -2.79
C LEU A 418 4.84 6.36 -3.83
N ILE A 419 4.61 6.00 -5.11
CA ILE A 419 5.57 6.20 -6.20
C ILE A 419 5.84 7.70 -6.41
N THR A 420 4.78 8.50 -6.47
CA THR A 420 4.88 9.96 -6.61
C THR A 420 5.64 10.57 -5.43
N GLY A 421 5.33 10.12 -4.21
CA GLY A 421 5.97 10.61 -3.00
C GLY A 421 7.47 10.32 -2.95
N ALA A 422 7.87 9.10 -3.32
CA ALA A 422 9.29 8.73 -3.39
C ALA A 422 10.05 9.66 -4.35
N SER A 423 9.46 9.95 -5.49
CA SER A 423 10.12 10.72 -6.56
C SER A 423 10.04 12.22 -6.31
N VAL A 424 8.83 12.77 -6.11
CA VAL A 424 8.62 14.22 -6.02
C VAL A 424 9.16 14.77 -4.69
N LEU A 425 8.81 14.14 -3.57
CA LEU A 425 9.26 14.63 -2.26
C LEU A 425 10.74 14.33 -2.03
N GLY A 426 11.25 13.23 -2.61
CA GLY A 426 12.70 12.98 -2.67
C GLY A 426 13.44 14.05 -3.49
N ALA A 427 12.92 14.45 -4.64
CA ALA A 427 13.51 15.54 -5.45
C ALA A 427 13.45 16.90 -4.72
N VAL A 428 12.32 17.22 -4.07
CA VAL A 428 12.20 18.42 -3.22
C VAL A 428 13.23 18.43 -2.12
N PHE A 429 13.47 17.30 -1.47
CA PHE A 429 14.48 17.16 -0.42
C PHE A 429 15.90 17.43 -0.95
N VAL A 430 16.27 16.80 -2.07
CA VAL A 430 17.59 16.98 -2.71
C VAL A 430 17.79 18.44 -3.13
N PHE A 431 16.79 19.04 -3.77
CA PHE A 431 16.83 20.44 -4.21
C PHE A 431 17.00 21.41 -3.02
N ALA A 432 16.22 21.21 -1.96
CA ALA A 432 16.23 22.09 -0.79
C ALA A 432 17.47 21.92 0.09
N SER A 433 18.06 20.71 0.13
CA SER A 433 19.32 20.46 0.82
C SER A 433 20.55 20.96 0.05
N LYS A 434 20.38 21.41 -1.21
CA LYS A 434 21.48 21.84 -2.10
C LYS A 434 22.60 20.80 -2.22
N ALA A 435 22.28 19.55 -2.01
CA ALA A 435 23.24 18.46 -1.96
C ALA A 435 23.58 17.98 -3.37
N ALA A 436 24.79 18.22 -3.83
CA ALA A 436 25.35 17.52 -4.99
C ALA A 436 25.60 16.03 -4.65
N ASP A 437 25.98 15.76 -3.41
CA ASP A 437 26.10 14.41 -2.83
C ASP A 437 25.52 14.43 -1.41
N ILE A 438 24.47 13.63 -1.21
CA ILE A 438 23.72 13.58 0.07
C ILE A 438 24.60 13.04 1.21
N THR A 439 25.63 12.24 0.89
CA THR A 439 26.51 11.60 1.89
C THR A 439 27.51 12.55 2.54
N SER A 440 27.81 13.70 1.91
CA SER A 440 28.77 14.72 2.39
C SER A 440 28.12 16.05 2.81
N THR A 441 26.79 16.07 2.90
CA THR A 441 26.02 17.31 3.11
C THR A 441 26.03 17.75 4.58
N ALA A 442 26.19 19.06 4.84
CA ALA A 442 26.14 19.62 6.18
C ALA A 442 24.81 19.35 6.89
N PRO A 443 24.76 19.05 8.19
CA PRO A 443 23.54 18.74 8.96
C PRO A 443 22.46 19.81 8.82
N GLU A 444 22.84 21.10 8.75
CA GLU A 444 21.90 22.21 8.58
C GLU A 444 21.18 22.18 7.23
N ALA A 445 21.88 21.81 6.16
CA ALA A 445 21.29 21.69 4.84
C ALA A 445 20.32 20.49 4.75
N VAL A 446 20.65 19.37 5.41
CA VAL A 446 19.74 18.23 5.55
C VAL A 446 18.46 18.61 6.32
N ALA A 447 18.60 19.37 7.40
CA ALA A 447 17.45 19.88 8.16
C ALA A 447 16.60 20.87 7.34
N SER A 448 17.22 21.72 6.53
CA SER A 448 16.51 22.60 5.58
C SER A 448 15.74 21.78 4.54
N GLY A 449 16.34 20.70 4.01
CA GLY A 449 15.70 19.74 3.11
C GLY A 449 14.47 19.11 3.74
N LEU A 450 14.58 18.64 5.00
CA LEU A 450 13.47 18.08 5.77
C LEU A 450 12.32 19.10 5.89
N ARG A 451 12.61 20.32 6.37
CA ARG A 451 11.59 21.35 6.60
C ARG A 451 10.84 21.70 5.31
N THR A 452 11.55 21.89 4.21
CA THR A 452 10.94 22.21 2.90
C THR A 452 10.09 21.05 2.39
N THR A 453 10.55 19.81 2.56
CA THR A 453 9.78 18.62 2.17
C THR A 453 8.48 18.51 2.97
N PHE A 454 8.54 18.71 4.30
CA PHE A 454 7.31 18.65 5.11
C PHE A 454 6.42 19.89 4.96
N ALA A 455 6.93 21.05 4.57
CA ALA A 455 6.11 22.19 4.13
C ALA A 455 5.33 21.86 2.84
N THR A 456 5.99 21.20 1.87
CA THR A 456 5.33 20.71 0.66
C THR A 456 4.30 19.62 1.00
N ALA A 457 4.64 18.68 1.90
CA ALA A 457 3.72 17.67 2.39
C ALA A 457 2.49 18.26 3.07
N LEU A 458 2.67 19.31 3.89
CA LEU A 458 1.57 20.05 4.50
C LEU A 458 0.62 20.63 3.45
N ALA A 459 1.15 21.25 2.39
CA ALA A 459 0.32 21.77 1.30
C ALA A 459 -0.53 20.66 0.66
N LEU A 460 0.04 19.48 0.43
CA LEU A 460 -0.70 18.34 -0.14
C LEU A 460 -1.80 17.82 0.81
N VAL A 461 -1.54 17.76 2.12
CA VAL A 461 -2.55 17.34 3.10
C VAL A 461 -3.67 18.39 3.22
N VAL A 462 -3.34 19.68 3.14
CA VAL A 462 -4.34 20.77 3.14
C VAL A 462 -5.23 20.68 1.91
N VAL A 463 -4.68 20.37 0.73
CA VAL A 463 -5.50 20.11 -0.47
C VAL A 463 -6.44 18.91 -0.23
N ALA A 464 -5.95 17.81 0.35
CA ALA A 464 -6.79 16.68 0.69
C ALA A 464 -7.90 17.07 1.69
N LEU A 465 -7.60 17.90 2.69
CA LEU A 465 -8.56 18.41 3.65
C LEU A 465 -9.65 19.28 3.00
N VAL A 466 -9.27 20.15 2.07
CA VAL A 466 -10.24 20.97 1.30
C VAL A 466 -11.18 20.07 0.50
N ILE A 467 -10.67 19.02 -0.14
CA ILE A 467 -11.50 18.05 -0.87
C ILE A 467 -12.45 17.33 0.09
N ALA A 468 -11.97 16.86 1.26
CA ALA A 468 -12.80 16.19 2.25
C ALA A 468 -13.96 17.08 2.74
N LEU A 469 -13.71 18.38 2.90
CA LEU A 469 -14.72 19.36 3.30
C LEU A 469 -15.70 19.72 2.16
N ALA A 470 -15.22 19.76 0.91
CA ALA A 470 -16.04 20.04 -0.26
C ALA A 470 -17.02 18.90 -0.57
N VAL A 471 -16.56 17.64 -0.47
CA VAL A 471 -17.38 16.44 -0.67
C VAL A 471 -18.47 16.33 0.41
N LYS A 472 -18.22 16.82 1.63
CA LYS A 472 -19.20 16.81 2.73
C LYS A 472 -20.40 17.75 2.50
N LYS A 473 -20.25 18.82 1.71
CA LYS A 473 -21.30 19.85 1.51
C LYS A 473 -22.40 19.46 0.52
N ARG A 474 -22.28 18.32 -0.13
CA ARG A 474 -23.30 17.77 -1.06
C ARG A 474 -23.88 16.46 -0.53
#